data_c82f019cdc47eacd03e48d12c3cb2ffc
#
_entry.id   c82f019cdc47eacd03e48d12c3cb2ffc
#
_cell.length_a   1.000
_cell.length_b   1.000
_cell.length_c   1.000
_cell.angle_alpha   90.00
_cell.angle_beta   90.00
_cell.angle_gamma   90.00
#
_symmetry.space_group_name_H-M   'P 1'
#
loop_
_entity.id
_entity.type
_entity.pdbx_description
1 polymer ?
#
loop_
_entity_poly.entity_id
_entity_poly.type
_entity_poly.pdbx_seq_one_letter_code
_entity_poly.pdbx_strand_id
1 'polypeptide(L)'
;MTRRNTFIASIAFATLTVGTLAPAFAAENQDVIDYRQRIMRTLDAQVAALGQILSGATPDDQVVSHLETIAEAAAQSLKSFEPKVEGGESLPVVWTKWDDFSAKMKDFQQKTRAAADTAKAQGKDAALTNILDALRCKDCHDIYRKKQ
;
A
#
# COMPACT_ATOMS: atom_id res chain seq x y z
N MET A 1 -0.74 6.20 -86.68
CA MET A 1 0.10 5.91 -85.53
C MET A 1 -0.56 6.52 -84.27
N THR A 2 -1.28 5.72 -83.52
CA THR A 2 -2.06 6.20 -82.35
C THR A 2 -1.43 5.66 -81.08
N ARG A 3 -0.82 6.54 -80.23
CA ARG A 3 -0.26 6.20 -78.96
C ARG A 3 -1.38 6.13 -77.88
N ARG A 4 -1.58 4.97 -77.33
CA ARG A 4 -2.49 4.76 -76.15
C ARG A 4 -1.67 5.04 -74.90
N ASN A 5 -2.06 6.08 -74.12
CA ASN A 5 -1.54 6.33 -72.78
C ASN A 5 -2.38 5.51 -71.78
N THR A 6 -1.71 4.58 -71.11
CA THR A 6 -2.31 3.81 -70.03
C THR A 6 -2.00 4.52 -68.69
N PHE A 7 -3.01 5.10 -68.06
CA PHE A 7 -2.91 5.64 -66.69
C PHE A 7 -3.03 4.48 -65.67
N ILE A 8 -1.97 4.22 -64.97
CA ILE A 8 -1.99 3.30 -63.80
C ILE A 8 -2.36 4.11 -62.57
N ALA A 9 -3.56 3.91 -62.07
CA ALA A 9 -4.03 4.50 -60.80
C ALA A 9 -3.46 3.66 -59.62
N SER A 10 -2.50 4.22 -58.90
CA SER A 10 -2.01 3.63 -57.64
C SER A 10 -2.98 3.91 -56.52
N ILE A 11 -3.64 2.86 -56.02
CA ILE A 11 -4.48 2.91 -54.81
C ILE A 11 -3.54 2.76 -53.61
N ALA A 12 -3.35 3.86 -52.87
CA ALA A 12 -2.66 3.83 -51.57
C ALA A 12 -3.59 3.28 -50.51
N PHE A 13 -3.28 2.10 -50.01
CA PHE A 13 -3.97 1.50 -48.83
C PHE A 13 -3.41 2.17 -47.57
N ALA A 14 -4.16 3.06 -46.98
CA ALA A 14 -3.86 3.61 -45.63
C ALA A 14 -4.24 2.57 -44.60
N THR A 15 -3.25 1.89 -44.03
CA THR A 15 -3.44 1.02 -42.85
C THR A 15 -3.60 1.86 -41.59
N LEU A 16 -4.82 1.96 -41.08
CA LEU A 16 -5.08 2.52 -39.75
C LEU A 16 -4.53 1.55 -38.68
N THR A 17 -3.38 1.90 -38.08
CA THR A 17 -2.89 1.22 -36.89
C THR A 17 -3.70 1.69 -35.69
N VAL A 18 -4.64 0.86 -35.23
CA VAL A 18 -5.32 1.04 -33.94
C VAL A 18 -4.28 0.77 -32.86
N GLY A 19 -3.69 1.83 -32.32
CA GLY A 19 -2.79 1.76 -31.19
C GLY A 19 -3.55 1.27 -29.94
N THR A 20 -3.14 0.14 -29.39
CA THR A 20 -3.68 -0.39 -28.13
C THR A 20 -3.19 0.47 -26.97
N LEU A 21 -4.05 1.31 -26.38
CA LEU A 21 -3.79 2.13 -25.19
C LEU A 21 -3.73 1.31 -23.88
N ALA A 22 -3.84 -0.01 -23.96
CA ALA A 22 -3.90 -0.91 -22.81
C ALA A 22 -2.63 -0.97 -21.90
N PRO A 23 -1.37 -0.83 -22.37
CA PRO A 23 -0.22 -1.02 -21.49
C PRO A 23 0.01 0.11 -20.47
N ALA A 24 -0.37 1.35 -20.74
CA ALA A 24 -0.10 2.48 -19.83
C ALA A 24 -0.93 2.42 -18.53
N PHE A 25 -2.22 2.12 -18.63
CA PHE A 25 -3.09 1.99 -17.44
C PHE A 25 -2.75 0.78 -16.58
N ALA A 26 -2.28 -0.32 -17.18
CA ALA A 26 -1.85 -1.49 -16.43
C ALA A 26 -0.57 -1.23 -15.64
N ALA A 27 0.39 -0.47 -16.17
CA ALA A 27 1.60 -0.05 -15.49
C ALA A 27 1.28 0.89 -14.32
N GLU A 28 0.41 1.89 -14.52
CA GLU A 28 -0.02 2.81 -13.46
C GLU A 28 -0.71 2.07 -12.29
N ASN A 29 -1.58 1.10 -12.60
CA ASN A 29 -2.23 0.26 -11.58
C ASN A 29 -1.22 -0.59 -10.80
N GLN A 30 -0.19 -1.13 -11.46
CA GLN A 30 0.85 -1.91 -10.78
C GLN A 30 1.68 -1.03 -9.84
N ASP A 31 2.00 0.19 -10.23
CA ASP A 31 2.73 1.15 -9.39
C ASP A 31 1.96 1.47 -8.10
N VAL A 32 0.64 1.64 -8.17
CA VAL A 32 -0.24 1.83 -6.99
C VAL A 32 -0.21 0.60 -6.08
N ILE A 33 -0.27 -0.60 -6.65
CA ILE A 33 -0.20 -1.86 -5.89
C ILE A 33 1.15 -1.98 -5.19
N ASP A 34 2.24 -1.73 -5.91
CA ASP A 34 3.60 -1.81 -5.38
C ASP A 34 3.83 -0.78 -4.28
N TYR A 35 3.31 0.43 -4.42
CA TYR A 35 3.39 1.46 -3.38
C TYR A 35 2.72 1.01 -2.08
N ARG A 36 1.48 0.48 -2.14
CA ARG A 36 0.80 -0.10 -0.97
C ARG A 36 1.60 -1.19 -0.29
N GLN A 37 2.15 -2.11 -1.10
CA GLN A 37 2.96 -3.21 -0.57
C GLN A 37 4.24 -2.71 0.10
N ARG A 38 4.87 -1.66 -0.42
CA ARG A 38 6.06 -1.05 0.20
C ARG A 38 5.75 -0.47 1.56
N ILE A 39 4.61 0.26 1.72
CA ILE A 39 4.17 0.76 3.03
C ILE A 39 3.95 -0.40 4.00
N MET A 40 3.26 -1.48 3.59
CA MET A 40 3.02 -2.64 4.44
C MET A 40 4.32 -3.37 4.83
N ARG A 41 5.30 -3.47 3.93
CA ARG A 41 6.63 -4.02 4.26
C ARG A 41 7.40 -3.13 5.23
N THR A 42 7.27 -1.82 5.14
CA THR A 42 7.86 -0.90 6.13
C THR A 42 7.27 -1.15 7.51
N LEU A 43 5.95 -1.26 7.63
CA LEU A 43 5.28 -1.61 8.88
C LEU A 43 5.77 -2.96 9.42
N ASP A 44 5.82 -3.99 8.59
CA ASP A 44 6.27 -5.33 8.96
C ASP A 44 7.70 -5.32 9.51
N ALA A 45 8.63 -4.67 8.81
CA ALA A 45 10.03 -4.56 9.23
C ALA A 45 10.18 -3.82 10.56
N GLN A 46 9.44 -2.74 10.77
CA GLN A 46 9.49 -1.96 12.01
C GLN A 46 8.86 -2.71 13.18
N VAL A 47 7.74 -3.39 12.96
CA VAL A 47 7.09 -4.22 13.98
C VAL A 47 7.98 -5.41 14.37
N ALA A 48 8.65 -6.04 13.41
CA ALA A 48 9.59 -7.11 13.69
C ALA A 48 10.78 -6.65 14.55
N ALA A 49 11.38 -5.50 14.22
CA ALA A 49 12.46 -4.90 14.99
C ALA A 49 12.00 -4.52 16.41
N LEU A 50 10.83 -3.88 16.52
CA LEU A 50 10.23 -3.54 17.82
C LEU A 50 9.98 -4.81 18.66
N GLY A 51 9.56 -5.91 18.04
CA GLY A 51 9.38 -7.19 18.72
C GLY A 51 10.67 -7.73 19.34
N GLN A 52 11.82 -7.57 18.68
CA GLN A 52 13.13 -7.94 19.24
C GLN A 52 13.50 -7.10 20.45
N ILE A 53 13.20 -5.80 20.43
CA ILE A 53 13.42 -4.92 21.56
C ILE A 53 12.50 -5.29 22.74
N LEU A 54 11.24 -5.51 22.48
CA LEU A 54 10.25 -5.85 23.53
C LEU A 54 10.53 -7.21 24.19
N SER A 55 11.14 -8.14 23.46
CA SER A 55 11.59 -9.44 23.99
C SER A 55 12.91 -9.36 24.75
N GLY A 56 13.60 -8.21 24.75
CA GLY A 56 14.91 -8.02 25.37
C GLY A 56 16.08 -8.58 24.55
N ALA A 57 15.84 -8.95 23.29
CA ALA A 57 16.91 -9.47 22.41
C ALA A 57 17.86 -8.37 21.90
N THR A 58 17.43 -7.10 21.96
CA THR A 58 18.22 -5.93 21.57
C THR A 58 17.98 -4.77 22.54
N PRO A 59 18.92 -3.78 22.64
CA PRO A 59 18.74 -2.59 23.47
C PRO A 59 17.46 -1.83 23.14
N ASP A 60 16.90 -1.10 24.11
CA ASP A 60 15.60 -0.44 24.01
C ASP A 60 15.65 1.08 23.70
N ASP A 61 16.83 1.62 23.49
CA ASP A 61 17.05 3.02 23.14
C ASP A 61 16.41 3.47 21.82
N GLN A 62 16.05 2.52 20.94
CA GLN A 62 15.42 2.78 19.64
C GLN A 62 13.89 2.61 19.62
N VAL A 63 13.24 2.26 20.72
CA VAL A 63 11.78 2.03 20.78
C VAL A 63 10.99 3.20 20.21
N VAL A 64 11.30 4.43 20.60
CA VAL A 64 10.58 5.63 20.14
C VAL A 64 10.75 5.81 18.64
N SER A 65 11.94 5.63 18.10
CA SER A 65 12.21 5.75 16.67
C SER A 65 11.40 4.74 15.83
N HIS A 66 11.33 3.48 16.27
CA HIS A 66 10.53 2.47 15.60
C HIS A 66 9.03 2.79 15.67
N LEU A 67 8.52 3.23 16.81
CA LEU A 67 7.12 3.61 16.97
C LEU A 67 6.74 4.84 16.15
N GLU A 68 7.59 5.86 16.07
CA GLU A 68 7.40 7.02 15.20
C GLU A 68 7.34 6.60 13.72
N THR A 69 8.25 5.71 13.29
CA THR A 69 8.24 5.20 11.90
C THR A 69 6.98 4.38 11.61
N ILE A 70 6.51 3.55 12.54
CA ILE A 70 5.25 2.82 12.44
C ILE A 70 4.07 3.80 12.30
N ALA A 71 4.01 4.84 13.13
CA ALA A 71 2.94 5.82 13.10
C ALA A 71 2.91 6.61 11.78
N GLU A 72 4.06 6.98 11.24
CA GLU A 72 4.16 7.64 9.93
C GLU A 72 3.73 6.71 8.78
N ALA A 73 4.15 5.46 8.78
CA ALA A 73 3.72 4.49 7.78
C ALA A 73 2.21 4.19 7.88
N ALA A 74 1.67 4.12 9.11
CA ALA A 74 0.23 3.99 9.34
C ALA A 74 -0.56 5.18 8.78
N ALA A 75 -0.06 6.40 8.94
CA ALA A 75 -0.67 7.61 8.39
C ALA A 75 -0.75 7.60 6.86
N GLN A 76 0.25 7.01 6.19
CA GLN A 76 0.30 6.89 4.74
C GLN A 76 -0.57 5.74 4.20
N SER A 77 -0.84 4.72 5.03
CA SER A 77 -1.47 3.48 4.62
C SER A 77 -2.85 3.70 4.00
N LEU A 78 -3.77 4.41 4.67
CA LEU A 78 -5.13 4.62 4.17
C LEU A 78 -5.15 5.31 2.80
N LYS A 79 -4.35 6.36 2.62
CA LYS A 79 -4.25 7.10 1.35
C LYS A 79 -3.82 6.22 0.19
N SER A 80 -2.99 5.21 0.44
CA SER A 80 -2.52 4.29 -0.59
C SER A 80 -3.62 3.38 -1.16
N PHE A 81 -4.78 3.28 -0.49
CA PHE A 81 -5.95 2.51 -0.94
C PHE A 81 -7.03 3.38 -1.60
N GLU A 82 -7.00 4.71 -1.46
CA GLU A 82 -7.98 5.63 -2.06
C GLU A 82 -8.09 5.51 -3.58
N PRO A 83 -7.02 5.25 -4.36
CA PRO A 83 -7.13 5.05 -5.80
C PRO A 83 -8.00 3.87 -6.24
N LYS A 84 -8.49 3.02 -5.33
CA LYS A 84 -9.37 1.87 -5.60
C LYS A 84 -8.86 0.91 -6.68
N VAL A 85 -7.55 0.72 -6.75
CA VAL A 85 -6.92 -0.25 -7.64
C VAL A 85 -6.91 -1.62 -6.97
N GLU A 86 -7.68 -2.58 -7.51
CA GLU A 86 -7.68 -3.96 -7.04
C GLU A 86 -6.38 -4.69 -7.43
N GLY A 87 -5.96 -5.64 -6.62
CA GLY A 87 -4.80 -6.49 -6.92
C GLY A 87 -3.80 -6.60 -5.79
N GLY A 88 -2.66 -7.23 -6.08
CA GLY A 88 -1.67 -7.61 -5.08
C GLY A 88 -2.26 -8.54 -4.02
N GLU A 89 -1.92 -8.32 -2.75
CA GLU A 89 -2.43 -9.09 -1.61
C GLU A 89 -3.82 -8.62 -1.11
N SER A 90 -4.33 -7.50 -1.61
CA SER A 90 -5.62 -6.95 -1.17
C SER A 90 -6.79 -7.72 -1.76
N LEU A 91 -7.77 -8.08 -0.94
CA LEU A 91 -9.03 -8.66 -1.38
C LEU A 91 -10.00 -7.58 -1.87
N PRO A 92 -10.90 -7.87 -2.83
CA PRO A 92 -11.92 -6.90 -3.29
C PRO A 92 -12.80 -6.34 -2.17
N VAL A 93 -12.94 -7.05 -1.05
CA VAL A 93 -13.70 -6.62 0.12
C VAL A 93 -13.18 -5.30 0.74
N VAL A 94 -11.93 -4.93 0.51
CA VAL A 94 -11.38 -3.61 0.88
C VAL A 94 -12.26 -2.48 0.35
N TRP A 95 -12.66 -2.56 -0.93
CA TRP A 95 -13.41 -1.49 -1.60
C TRP A 95 -14.91 -1.69 -1.54
N THR A 96 -15.40 -2.92 -1.43
CA THR A 96 -16.84 -3.19 -1.24
C THR A 96 -17.31 -2.90 0.18
N LYS A 97 -16.40 -2.90 1.18
CA LYS A 97 -16.64 -2.48 2.57
C LYS A 97 -15.75 -1.31 2.97
N TRP A 98 -15.66 -0.32 2.10
CA TRP A 98 -14.73 0.82 2.26
C TRP A 98 -14.88 1.56 3.59
N ASP A 99 -16.11 1.78 4.06
CA ASP A 99 -16.36 2.49 5.31
C ASP A 99 -15.78 1.74 6.52
N ASP A 100 -15.98 0.41 6.60
CA ASP A 100 -15.40 -0.41 7.66
C ASP A 100 -13.87 -0.48 7.55
N PHE A 101 -13.35 -0.70 6.34
CA PHE A 101 -11.91 -0.72 6.11
C PHE A 101 -11.25 0.62 6.49
N SER A 102 -11.81 1.73 6.02
CA SER A 102 -11.26 3.06 6.29
C SER A 102 -11.34 3.44 7.77
N ALA A 103 -12.42 3.04 8.47
CA ALA A 103 -12.54 3.24 9.91
C ALA A 103 -11.44 2.48 10.68
N LYS A 104 -11.19 1.21 10.34
CA LYS A 104 -10.10 0.40 10.94
C LYS A 104 -8.71 0.98 10.66
N MET A 105 -8.48 1.50 9.46
CA MET A 105 -7.21 2.15 9.12
C MET A 105 -7.00 3.46 9.89
N LYS A 106 -8.05 4.24 10.12
CA LYS A 106 -8.00 5.44 10.97
C LYS A 106 -7.74 5.10 12.43
N ASP A 107 -8.40 4.06 12.97
CA ASP A 107 -8.16 3.56 14.32
C ASP A 107 -6.71 3.10 14.50
N PHE A 108 -6.17 2.34 13.54
CA PHE A 108 -4.77 1.93 13.52
C PHE A 108 -3.82 3.14 13.52
N GLN A 109 -4.08 4.15 12.69
CA GLN A 109 -3.30 5.39 12.65
C GLN A 109 -3.31 6.11 14.00
N GLN A 110 -4.47 6.24 14.65
CA GLN A 110 -4.61 6.90 15.94
C GLN A 110 -3.87 6.13 17.06
N LYS A 111 -4.03 4.83 17.10
CA LYS A 111 -3.40 3.96 18.10
C LYS A 111 -1.88 3.93 17.99
N THR A 112 -1.35 3.84 16.77
CA THR A 112 0.10 3.86 16.55
C THR A 112 0.70 5.21 16.93
N ARG A 113 0.02 6.33 16.64
CA ARG A 113 0.45 7.66 17.09
C ARG A 113 0.43 7.77 18.60
N ALA A 114 -0.64 7.33 19.26
CA ALA A 114 -0.74 7.33 20.72
C ALA A 114 0.36 6.50 21.40
N ALA A 115 0.70 5.34 20.81
CA ALA A 115 1.79 4.49 21.31
C ALA A 115 3.15 5.22 21.21
N ALA A 116 3.43 5.87 20.07
CA ALA A 116 4.65 6.65 19.87
C ALA A 116 4.75 7.83 20.85
N ASP A 117 3.67 8.59 21.01
CA ASP A 117 3.63 9.75 21.90
C ASP A 117 3.79 9.33 23.38
N THR A 118 3.15 8.23 23.80
CA THR A 118 3.31 7.70 25.14
C THR A 118 4.74 7.21 25.40
N ALA A 119 5.34 6.49 24.44
CA ALA A 119 6.72 6.02 24.59
C ALA A 119 7.71 7.20 24.69
N LYS A 120 7.49 8.24 23.91
CA LYS A 120 8.31 9.45 23.92
C LYS A 120 8.21 10.23 25.24
N ALA A 121 7.01 10.32 25.79
CA ALA A 121 6.75 11.11 27.01
C ALA A 121 7.06 10.34 28.31
N GLN A 122 6.84 9.02 28.33
CA GLN A 122 6.80 8.22 29.55
C GLN A 122 7.65 6.93 29.49
N GLY A 123 8.26 6.66 28.33
CA GLY A 123 9.09 5.48 28.12
C GLY A 123 8.35 4.24 27.64
N LYS A 124 9.12 3.20 27.34
CA LYS A 124 8.67 1.95 26.74
C LYS A 124 7.59 1.24 27.59
N ASP A 125 7.82 1.13 28.88
CA ASP A 125 6.96 0.33 29.78
C ASP A 125 5.56 0.96 29.91
N ALA A 126 5.47 2.30 29.95
CA ALA A 126 4.20 3.00 29.93
C ALA A 126 3.44 2.84 28.61
N ALA A 127 4.17 2.71 27.49
CA ALA A 127 3.58 2.54 26.17
C ALA A 127 3.18 1.10 25.83
N LEU A 128 3.57 0.10 26.61
CA LEU A 128 3.44 -1.32 26.26
C LEU A 128 2.00 -1.72 25.92
N THR A 129 1.03 -1.30 26.74
CA THR A 129 -0.40 -1.59 26.49
C THR A 129 -0.87 -0.97 25.17
N ASN A 130 -0.48 0.29 24.89
CA ASN A 130 -0.83 0.97 23.65
C ASN A 130 -0.18 0.29 22.44
N ILE A 131 1.07 -0.17 22.58
CA ILE A 131 1.77 -0.92 21.52
C ILE A 131 1.03 -2.21 21.18
N LEU A 132 0.67 -3.01 22.20
CA LEU A 132 -0.03 -4.28 22.01
C LEU A 132 -1.42 -4.09 21.39
N ASP A 133 -2.15 -3.03 21.79
CA ASP A 133 -3.45 -2.73 21.20
C ASP A 133 -3.34 -2.19 19.76
N ALA A 134 -2.34 -1.37 19.46
CA ALA A 134 -2.12 -0.83 18.13
C ALA A 134 -1.71 -1.91 17.11
N LEU A 135 -0.90 -2.90 17.51
CA LEU A 135 -0.29 -3.87 16.60
C LEU A 135 -1.09 -5.16 16.42
N ARG A 136 -2.41 -5.09 16.49
CA ARG A 136 -3.33 -6.20 16.23
C ARG A 136 -3.54 -6.42 14.72
N CYS A 137 -2.47 -6.62 14.00
CA CYS A 137 -2.43 -6.69 12.53
C CYS A 137 -3.40 -7.74 11.94
N LYS A 138 -3.60 -8.86 12.63
CA LYS A 138 -4.49 -9.93 12.16
C LYS A 138 -5.95 -9.51 12.09
N ASP A 139 -6.41 -8.59 12.93
CA ASP A 139 -7.81 -8.16 12.95
C ASP A 139 -8.27 -7.54 11.62
N CYS A 140 -7.32 -6.94 10.88
CA CYS A 140 -7.56 -6.46 9.52
C CYS A 140 -7.15 -7.49 8.47
N HIS A 141 -5.98 -8.12 8.60
CA HIS A 141 -5.43 -9.01 7.59
C HIS A 141 -6.29 -10.26 7.37
N ASP A 142 -6.94 -10.79 8.41
CA ASP A 142 -7.82 -11.96 8.28
C ASP A 142 -9.08 -11.67 7.43
N ILE A 143 -9.45 -10.39 7.27
CA ILE A 143 -10.63 -9.95 6.53
C ILE A 143 -10.26 -9.43 5.14
N TYR A 144 -9.19 -8.63 5.03
CA TYR A 144 -8.90 -7.79 3.87
C TYR A 144 -7.71 -8.25 3.04
N ARG A 145 -6.89 -9.20 3.53
CA ARG A 145 -5.71 -9.71 2.84
C ARG A 145 -5.89 -11.17 2.41
N LYS A 146 -5.32 -11.52 1.25
CA LYS A 146 -5.21 -12.92 0.82
C LYS A 146 -4.46 -13.74 1.87
N LYS A 147 -4.92 -14.95 2.12
CA LYS A 147 -4.19 -15.90 2.99
C LYS A 147 -2.88 -16.27 2.31
N GLN A 148 -1.81 -16.23 3.07
CA GLN A 148 -0.48 -16.70 2.69
C GLN A 148 -0.36 -18.17 3.07
#